data_377ad200a96f8a8f8966083ccfee40a0
#
_entry.id   377ad200a96f8a8f8966083ccfee40a0
#
_cell.length_a   1.000
_cell.length_b   1.000
_cell.length_c   1.000
_cell.angle_alpha   90.00
_cell.angle_beta   90.00
_cell.angle_gamma   90.00
#
_symmetry.space_group_name_H-M   'P 1'
#
loop_
_entity.id
_entity.type
_entity.pdbx_description
1 polymer ?
#
loop_
_entity_poly.entity_id
_entity_poly.type
_entity_poly.pdbx_seq_one_letter_code
_entity_poly.pdbx_strand_id
1 'polypeptide(L)'
;EFFDIGRLSLSQANSFVRKRVEECGKTISYQAAEFLISELKYGARDSGEDLYSVANEAIKLAYSTDKAEIKKDDISKVTSKSLENNVFLLLDAIGYGKKDKALCLLRDLMIPGKNEFSLLGLIISQLEMLLAIRECTALGKGESSMIKVLPYNPYRIKKSIPVAGRYSIHSLVDLLKNAYSADEKIKTGLMPADLVLEMFVATG
;
A
#
# COMPACT_ATOMS: atom_id res chain seq x y z
N GLU A 1 28.22 27.42 4.12
CA GLU A 1 26.81 27.62 4.46
C GLU A 1 26.06 26.35 4.09
N PHE A 2 25.51 25.65 5.08
CA PHE A 2 24.62 24.50 4.83
C PHE A 2 23.20 25.07 4.67
N PHE A 3 22.62 24.93 3.49
CA PHE A 3 21.21 25.21 3.27
C PHE A 3 20.43 23.97 3.66
N ASP A 4 19.70 24.03 4.77
CA ASP A 4 18.70 23.01 5.10
C ASP A 4 17.50 23.18 4.18
N ILE A 5 17.45 22.39 3.13
CA ILE A 5 16.30 22.33 2.23
C ILE A 5 15.27 21.42 2.91
N GLY A 6 14.51 21.99 3.83
CA GLY A 6 13.40 21.31 4.50
C GLY A 6 12.38 20.76 3.48
N ARG A 7 11.57 19.79 3.94
CA ARG A 7 10.46 19.25 3.12
C ARG A 7 9.49 20.36 2.73
N LEU A 8 9.03 20.34 1.48
CA LEU A 8 8.00 21.28 1.04
C LEU A 8 6.71 21.10 1.83
N SER A 9 6.03 22.20 2.13
CA SER A 9 4.66 22.16 2.64
C SER A 9 3.73 21.51 1.61
N LEU A 10 2.57 20.99 2.04
CA LEU A 10 1.58 20.38 1.15
C LEU A 10 1.17 21.33 0.00
N SER A 11 1.04 22.62 0.27
CA SER A 11 0.70 23.62 -0.75
C SER A 11 1.84 23.80 -1.77
N GLN A 12 3.08 23.82 -1.32
CA GLN A 12 4.26 23.91 -2.20
C GLN A 12 4.42 22.63 -3.02
N ALA A 13 4.21 21.45 -2.42
CA ALA A 13 4.24 20.17 -3.12
C ALA A 13 3.12 20.10 -4.18
N ASN A 14 1.93 20.60 -3.89
CA ASN A 14 0.83 20.68 -4.85
C ASN A 14 1.21 21.56 -6.06
N SER A 15 1.74 22.76 -5.81
CA SER A 15 2.21 23.65 -6.87
C SER A 15 3.32 23.02 -7.70
N PHE A 16 4.22 22.28 -7.06
CA PHE A 16 5.30 21.55 -7.72
C PHE A 16 4.77 20.44 -8.65
N VAL A 17 3.84 19.61 -8.18
CA VAL A 17 3.21 18.56 -8.98
C VAL A 17 2.51 19.15 -10.22
N ARG A 18 1.73 20.22 -10.02
CA ARG A 18 1.03 20.89 -11.12
C ARG A 18 2.00 21.40 -12.18
N LYS A 19 3.08 22.05 -11.76
CA LYS A 19 4.13 22.53 -12.67
C LYS A 19 4.77 21.38 -13.47
N ARG A 20 5.06 20.24 -12.81
CA ARG A 20 5.63 19.06 -13.50
C ARG A 20 4.68 18.47 -14.54
N VAL A 21 3.39 18.45 -14.25
CA VAL A 21 2.36 18.00 -15.21
C VAL A 21 2.23 18.99 -16.38
N GLU A 22 2.28 20.30 -16.11
CA GLU A 22 2.26 21.34 -17.14
C GLU A 22 3.47 21.27 -18.08
N GLU A 23 4.64 20.98 -17.56
CA GLU A 23 5.87 20.75 -18.37
C GLU A 23 5.71 19.57 -19.33
N CYS A 24 4.80 18.62 -19.04
CA CYS A 24 4.43 17.51 -19.94
C CYS A 24 3.28 17.87 -20.91
N GLY A 25 2.86 19.13 -20.99
CA GLY A 25 1.78 19.59 -21.87
C GLY A 25 0.39 19.22 -21.40
N LYS A 26 0.20 18.92 -20.11
CA LYS A 26 -1.10 18.53 -19.51
C LYS A 26 -1.45 19.38 -18.32
N THR A 27 -2.69 19.23 -17.85
CA THR A 27 -3.18 19.94 -16.67
C THR A 27 -3.66 18.96 -15.62
N ILE A 28 -3.59 19.36 -14.34
CA ILE A 28 -4.12 18.62 -13.20
C ILE A 28 -4.77 19.60 -12.23
N SER A 29 -5.97 19.27 -11.74
CA SER A 29 -6.66 20.12 -10.78
C SER A 29 -5.93 20.11 -9.42
N TYR A 30 -6.15 21.17 -8.61
CA TYR A 30 -5.58 21.25 -7.26
C TYR A 30 -5.95 20.02 -6.42
N GLN A 31 -7.22 19.60 -6.45
CA GLN A 31 -7.74 18.45 -5.71
C GLN A 31 -7.13 17.11 -6.19
N ALA A 32 -6.91 16.98 -7.50
CA ALA A 32 -6.27 15.79 -8.06
C ALA A 32 -4.78 15.73 -7.68
N ALA A 33 -4.06 16.85 -7.71
CA ALA A 33 -2.66 16.92 -7.26
C ALA A 33 -2.52 16.63 -5.76
N GLU A 34 -3.41 17.17 -4.92
CA GLU A 34 -3.46 16.86 -3.48
C GLU A 34 -3.73 15.37 -3.23
N PHE A 35 -4.64 14.77 -3.99
CA PHE A 35 -4.92 13.34 -3.92
C PHE A 35 -3.68 12.51 -4.28
N LEU A 36 -2.96 12.87 -5.35
CA LEU A 36 -1.70 12.19 -5.73
C LEU A 36 -0.66 12.26 -4.60
N ILE A 37 -0.46 13.44 -4.00
CA ILE A 37 0.49 13.65 -2.90
C ILE A 37 0.11 12.80 -1.69
N SER A 38 -1.19 12.70 -1.38
CA SER A 38 -1.69 11.87 -0.27
C SER A 38 -1.52 10.37 -0.54
N GLU A 39 -1.75 9.90 -1.77
CA GLU A 39 -1.53 8.50 -2.17
C GLU A 39 -0.05 8.12 -2.08
N LEU A 40 0.85 9.04 -2.44
CA LEU A 40 2.30 8.86 -2.33
C LEU A 40 2.82 9.04 -0.89
N LYS A 41 1.97 9.40 0.06
CA LYS A 41 2.34 9.64 1.47
C LYS A 41 3.45 10.67 1.66
N TYR A 42 3.63 11.60 0.72
CA TYR A 42 4.64 12.64 0.83
C TYR A 42 4.43 13.47 2.10
N GLY A 43 5.48 13.63 2.90
CA GLY A 43 5.42 14.35 4.17
C GLY A 43 5.03 13.51 5.40
N ALA A 44 4.68 12.22 5.25
CA ALA A 44 4.53 11.33 6.39
C ALA A 44 5.89 11.02 7.04
N ARG A 45 5.91 10.86 8.39
CA ARG A 45 7.16 10.70 9.16
C ARG A 45 8.01 9.49 8.73
N ASP A 46 7.37 8.43 8.26
CA ASP A 46 8.00 7.16 7.89
C ASP A 46 7.96 6.86 6.37
N SER A 47 7.53 7.84 5.55
CA SER A 47 7.60 7.67 4.11
C SER A 47 9.02 7.98 3.64
N GLY A 48 9.68 7.00 3.03
CA GLY A 48 10.92 7.22 2.28
C GLY A 48 10.72 8.01 0.98
N GLU A 49 9.49 8.48 0.73
CA GLU A 49 9.13 9.22 -0.47
C GLU A 49 9.67 10.65 -0.40
N ASP A 50 10.53 10.94 -1.34
CA ASP A 50 11.11 12.24 -1.56
C ASP A 50 10.36 13.01 -2.67
N LEU A 51 10.74 14.26 -2.88
CA LEU A 51 10.15 15.11 -3.91
C LEU A 51 10.43 14.58 -5.32
N TYR A 52 11.53 13.84 -5.50
CA TYR A 52 11.89 13.23 -6.77
C TYR A 52 10.94 12.08 -7.14
N SER A 53 10.59 11.23 -6.18
CA SER A 53 9.55 10.20 -6.34
C SER A 53 8.21 10.81 -6.73
N VAL A 54 7.80 11.90 -6.07
CA VAL A 54 6.56 12.61 -6.39
C VAL A 54 6.59 13.18 -7.83
N ALA A 55 7.73 13.75 -8.24
CA ALA A 55 7.92 14.25 -9.60
C ALA A 55 7.79 13.13 -10.65
N ASN A 56 8.44 11.99 -10.40
CA ASN A 56 8.42 10.85 -11.32
C ASN A 56 7.00 10.28 -11.46
N GLU A 57 6.25 10.15 -10.37
CA GLU A 57 4.86 9.69 -10.44
C GLU A 57 3.95 10.70 -11.16
N ALA A 58 4.14 12.01 -10.97
CA ALA A 58 3.41 13.04 -11.70
C ALA A 58 3.69 12.97 -13.22
N ILE A 59 4.96 12.76 -13.61
CA ILE A 59 5.38 12.60 -15.00
C ILE A 59 4.80 11.32 -15.60
N LYS A 60 4.88 10.18 -14.91
CA LYS A 60 4.27 8.92 -15.35
C LYS A 60 2.76 9.08 -15.58
N LEU A 61 2.06 9.74 -14.66
CA LEU A 61 0.64 10.05 -14.81
C LEU A 61 0.38 10.87 -16.06
N ALA A 62 1.18 11.89 -16.33
CA ALA A 62 1.03 12.71 -17.52
C ALA A 62 1.18 11.88 -18.81
N TYR A 63 2.08 10.91 -18.85
CA TYR A 63 2.26 10.04 -20.01
C TYR A 63 1.31 8.83 -20.05
N SER A 64 0.60 8.52 -18.96
CA SER A 64 -0.30 7.35 -18.88
C SER A 64 -1.69 7.60 -19.45
N THR A 65 -2.03 8.82 -19.77
CA THR A 65 -3.35 9.21 -20.29
C THR A 65 -3.20 10.09 -21.54
N ASP A 66 -4.06 9.89 -22.53
CA ASP A 66 -4.14 10.76 -23.71
C ASP A 66 -4.95 12.04 -23.47
N LYS A 67 -5.61 12.15 -22.32
CA LYS A 67 -6.42 13.32 -21.96
C LYS A 67 -5.55 14.55 -21.67
N ALA A 68 -6.03 15.73 -22.01
CA ALA A 68 -5.36 16.99 -21.69
C ALA A 68 -5.40 17.31 -20.19
N GLU A 69 -6.44 16.83 -19.47
CA GLU A 69 -6.64 17.04 -18.03
C GLU A 69 -6.60 15.71 -17.27
N ILE A 70 -5.74 15.63 -16.25
CA ILE A 70 -5.61 14.48 -15.35
C ILE A 70 -6.63 14.65 -14.22
N LYS A 71 -7.51 13.65 -14.07
CA LYS A 71 -8.52 13.61 -13.02
C LYS A 71 -8.16 12.58 -11.94
N LYS A 72 -8.85 12.66 -10.81
CA LYS A 72 -8.65 11.73 -9.66
C LYS A 72 -8.79 10.27 -10.06
N ASP A 73 -9.71 9.94 -10.98
CA ASP A 73 -9.90 8.56 -11.46
C ASP A 73 -8.69 8.05 -12.27
N ASP A 74 -8.02 8.93 -13.00
CA ASP A 74 -6.81 8.57 -13.76
C ASP A 74 -5.64 8.30 -12.80
N ILE A 75 -5.53 9.08 -11.72
CA ILE A 75 -4.57 8.85 -10.64
C ILE A 75 -4.83 7.49 -9.98
N SER A 76 -6.08 7.20 -9.60
CA SER A 76 -6.44 5.93 -8.96
C SER A 76 -6.09 4.70 -9.82
N LYS A 77 -6.15 4.82 -11.14
CA LYS A 77 -5.77 3.74 -12.07
C LYS A 77 -4.26 3.49 -12.12
N VAL A 78 -3.47 4.53 -11.95
CA VAL A 78 -2.00 4.45 -12.02
C VAL A 78 -1.38 4.18 -10.65
N THR A 79 -1.86 4.86 -9.59
CA THR A 79 -1.40 4.68 -8.21
C THR A 79 -1.98 3.44 -7.54
N SER A 80 -3.14 2.92 -8.02
CA SER A 80 -3.70 1.64 -7.52
C SER A 80 -2.79 0.43 -7.79
N LYS A 81 -1.74 0.62 -8.58
CA LYS A 81 -0.66 -0.37 -8.77
C LYS A 81 0.44 -0.29 -7.70
N SER A 82 0.27 0.45 -6.61
CA SER A 82 1.23 0.34 -5.51
C SER A 82 1.21 -1.09 -4.96
N LEU A 83 2.39 -1.62 -4.68
CA LEU A 83 2.54 -2.98 -4.14
C LEU A 83 1.67 -3.17 -2.88
N GLU A 84 1.56 -2.15 -2.03
CA GLU A 84 0.70 -2.16 -0.84
C GLU A 84 -0.79 -2.29 -1.16
N ASN A 85 -1.30 -1.59 -2.19
CA ASN A 85 -2.70 -1.70 -2.58
C ASN A 85 -3.02 -3.10 -3.11
N ASN A 86 -2.10 -3.71 -3.83
CA ASN A 86 -2.29 -5.05 -4.35
C ASN A 86 -2.20 -6.11 -3.24
N VAL A 87 -1.31 -5.94 -2.24
CA VAL A 87 -1.29 -6.78 -1.03
C VAL A 87 -2.59 -6.64 -0.25
N PHE A 88 -3.15 -5.44 -0.16
CA PHE A 88 -4.46 -5.24 0.45
C PHE A 88 -5.57 -6.03 -0.27
N LEU A 89 -5.60 -6.00 -1.62
CA LEU A 89 -6.55 -6.77 -2.41
C LEU A 89 -6.34 -8.29 -2.29
N LEU A 90 -5.09 -8.73 -2.19
CA LEU A 90 -4.73 -10.11 -1.93
C LEU A 90 -5.31 -10.61 -0.60
N LEU A 91 -5.05 -9.89 0.49
CA LEU A 91 -5.59 -10.24 1.81
C LEU A 91 -7.11 -10.14 1.86
N ASP A 92 -7.71 -9.18 1.15
CA ASP A 92 -9.15 -9.10 1.00
C ASP A 92 -9.73 -10.36 0.32
N ALA A 93 -9.08 -10.85 -0.73
CA ALA A 93 -9.49 -12.07 -1.42
C ALA A 93 -9.33 -13.32 -0.54
N ILE A 94 -8.26 -13.42 0.25
CA ILE A 94 -8.05 -14.50 1.23
C ILE A 94 -9.17 -14.46 2.28
N GLY A 95 -9.47 -13.29 2.85
CA GLY A 95 -10.52 -13.13 3.85
C GLY A 95 -11.93 -13.48 3.35
N TYR A 96 -12.16 -13.43 2.04
CA TYR A 96 -13.39 -13.91 1.40
C TYR A 96 -13.35 -15.40 1.02
N GLY A 97 -12.25 -16.11 1.25
CA GLY A 97 -12.06 -17.49 0.81
C GLY A 97 -11.95 -17.65 -0.72
N LYS A 98 -11.66 -16.58 -1.46
CA LYS A 98 -11.56 -16.58 -2.93
C LYS A 98 -10.14 -16.98 -3.36
N LYS A 99 -9.77 -18.24 -3.14
CA LYS A 99 -8.40 -18.74 -3.35
C LYS A 99 -7.88 -18.54 -4.77
N ASP A 100 -8.66 -18.81 -5.81
CA ASP A 100 -8.24 -18.62 -7.20
C ASP A 100 -7.90 -17.15 -7.49
N LYS A 101 -8.74 -16.23 -7.00
CA LYS A 101 -8.49 -14.80 -7.13
C LYS A 101 -7.25 -14.37 -6.35
N ALA A 102 -7.05 -14.90 -5.17
CA ALA A 102 -5.88 -14.59 -4.34
C ALA A 102 -4.59 -15.08 -5.02
N LEU A 103 -4.58 -16.29 -5.61
CA LEU A 103 -3.43 -16.79 -6.37
C LEU A 103 -3.14 -15.97 -7.63
N CYS A 104 -4.17 -15.54 -8.36
CA CYS A 104 -3.97 -14.62 -9.50
C CYS A 104 -3.34 -13.31 -9.05
N LEU A 105 -3.87 -12.68 -7.98
CA LEU A 105 -3.32 -11.45 -7.42
C LEU A 105 -1.89 -11.62 -6.92
N LEU A 106 -1.56 -12.77 -6.30
CA LEU A 106 -0.20 -13.06 -5.88
C LEU A 106 0.75 -13.12 -7.08
N ARG A 107 0.37 -13.83 -8.14
CA ARG A 107 1.20 -13.94 -9.36
C ARG A 107 1.43 -12.59 -10.03
N ASP A 108 0.42 -11.72 -10.06
CA ASP A 108 0.55 -10.35 -10.57
C ASP A 108 1.50 -9.48 -9.71
N LEU A 109 1.65 -9.81 -8.42
CA LEU A 109 2.53 -9.13 -7.48
C LEU A 109 3.97 -9.63 -7.53
N MET A 110 4.17 -10.91 -7.85
CA MET A 110 5.50 -11.50 -7.90
C MET A 110 6.26 -11.09 -9.15
N ILE A 111 7.45 -10.54 -8.95
CA ILE A 111 8.46 -10.37 -10.00
C ILE A 111 9.59 -11.34 -9.65
N PRO A 112 9.74 -12.45 -10.40
CA PRO A 112 10.68 -13.49 -10.05
C PRO A 112 12.10 -12.97 -9.78
N GLY A 113 12.67 -13.37 -8.62
CA GLY A 113 14.02 -12.99 -8.19
C GLY A 113 14.20 -11.54 -7.77
N LYS A 114 13.12 -10.74 -7.62
CA LYS A 114 13.26 -9.30 -7.34
C LYS A 114 12.56 -8.79 -6.09
N ASN A 115 11.39 -9.32 -5.74
CA ASN A 115 10.57 -8.69 -4.70
C ASN A 115 9.90 -9.63 -3.69
N GLU A 116 10.23 -10.92 -3.70
CA GLU A 116 9.56 -11.91 -2.86
C GLU A 116 9.69 -11.60 -1.36
N PHE A 117 10.91 -11.22 -0.93
CA PHE A 117 11.15 -10.81 0.47
C PHE A 117 10.38 -9.55 0.84
N SER A 118 10.41 -8.54 -0.04
CA SER A 118 9.69 -7.29 0.18
C SER A 118 8.18 -7.51 0.19
N LEU A 119 7.67 -8.39 -0.68
CA LEU A 119 6.26 -8.74 -0.76
C LEU A 119 5.79 -9.43 0.53
N LEU A 120 6.56 -10.41 1.03
CA LEU A 120 6.23 -11.10 2.27
C LEU A 120 6.28 -10.16 3.47
N GLY A 121 7.28 -9.28 3.54
CA GLY A 121 7.36 -8.24 4.58
C GLY A 121 6.13 -7.31 4.58
N LEU A 122 5.64 -6.93 3.40
CA LEU A 122 4.40 -6.15 3.26
C LEU A 122 3.15 -6.93 3.69
N ILE A 123 3.07 -8.23 3.36
CA ILE A 123 1.98 -9.12 3.79
C ILE A 123 1.96 -9.19 5.32
N ILE A 124 3.10 -9.44 5.96
CA ILE A 124 3.23 -9.51 7.43
C ILE A 124 2.78 -8.19 8.05
N SER A 125 3.34 -7.07 7.62
CA SER A 125 2.98 -5.74 8.14
C SER A 125 1.49 -5.42 7.99
N GLN A 126 0.88 -5.83 6.89
CA GLN A 126 -0.56 -5.64 6.68
C GLN A 126 -1.39 -6.54 7.59
N LEU A 127 -1.00 -7.81 7.80
CA LEU A 127 -1.67 -8.74 8.73
C LEU A 127 -1.59 -8.26 10.18
N GLU A 128 -0.43 -7.75 10.61
CA GLU A 128 -0.26 -7.14 11.94
C GLU A 128 -1.23 -5.96 12.15
N MET A 129 -1.36 -5.10 11.14
CA MET A 129 -2.32 -3.99 11.20
C MET A 129 -3.76 -4.48 11.26
N LEU A 130 -4.14 -5.50 10.48
CA LEU A 130 -5.49 -6.09 10.52
C LEU A 130 -5.78 -6.71 11.90
N LEU A 131 -4.81 -7.40 12.50
CA LEU A 131 -4.93 -7.97 13.84
C LEU A 131 -5.14 -6.87 14.88
N ALA A 132 -4.31 -5.83 14.89
CA ALA A 132 -4.43 -4.70 15.81
C ALA A 132 -5.81 -3.99 15.70
N ILE A 133 -6.33 -3.84 14.48
CA ILE A 133 -7.67 -3.30 14.23
C ILE A 133 -8.75 -4.23 14.82
N ARG A 134 -8.64 -5.54 14.64
CA ARG A 134 -9.58 -6.52 15.16
C ARG A 134 -9.60 -6.55 16.68
N GLU A 135 -8.44 -6.51 17.32
CA GLU A 135 -8.32 -6.41 18.77
C GLU A 135 -8.95 -5.12 19.30
N CYS A 136 -8.69 -3.97 18.65
CA CYS A 136 -9.35 -2.72 18.99
C CYS A 136 -10.88 -2.80 18.84
N THR A 137 -11.36 -3.46 17.78
CA THR A 137 -12.80 -3.66 17.55
C THR A 137 -13.42 -4.55 18.66
N ALA A 138 -12.74 -5.62 19.05
CA ALA A 138 -13.17 -6.51 20.13
C ALA A 138 -13.26 -5.79 21.49
N LEU A 139 -12.41 -4.77 21.71
CA LEU A 139 -12.43 -3.88 22.86
C LEU A 139 -13.47 -2.74 22.75
N GLY A 140 -14.33 -2.75 21.72
CA GLY A 140 -15.34 -1.71 21.49
C GLY A 140 -14.80 -0.36 21.04
N LYS A 141 -13.54 -0.27 20.60
CA LYS A 141 -12.94 0.98 20.12
C LYS A 141 -13.45 1.30 18.71
N GLY A 142 -13.98 2.51 18.53
CA GLY A 142 -14.34 3.04 17.21
C GLY A 142 -13.14 3.57 16.42
N GLU A 143 -13.36 3.90 15.13
CA GLU A 143 -12.35 4.40 14.17
C GLU A 143 -11.50 5.55 14.76
N SER A 144 -12.15 6.57 15.33
CA SER A 144 -11.44 7.73 15.90
C SER A 144 -10.50 7.38 17.05
N SER A 145 -10.83 6.35 17.83
CA SER A 145 -9.99 5.83 18.91
C SER A 145 -8.82 5.01 18.36
N MET A 146 -9.07 4.19 17.33
CA MET A 146 -8.03 3.42 16.64
C MET A 146 -6.96 4.33 16.04
N ILE A 147 -7.38 5.40 15.37
CA ILE A 147 -6.45 6.40 14.77
C ILE A 147 -5.53 7.04 15.81
N LYS A 148 -5.99 7.20 17.06
CA LYS A 148 -5.18 7.80 18.14
C LYS A 148 -4.20 6.82 18.79
N VAL A 149 -4.52 5.54 18.79
CA VAL A 149 -3.79 4.51 19.55
C VAL A 149 -2.85 3.69 18.68
N LEU A 150 -3.27 3.40 17.43
CA LEU A 150 -2.47 2.57 16.54
C LEU A 150 -1.39 3.40 15.81
N PRO A 151 -0.16 2.87 15.68
CA PRO A 151 0.96 3.60 15.05
C PRO A 151 0.91 3.56 13.51
N TYR A 152 -0.30 3.57 12.93
CA TYR A 152 -0.51 3.50 11.49
C TYR A 152 -1.14 4.78 10.95
N ASN A 153 -0.92 5.04 9.66
CA ASN A 153 -1.55 6.17 8.98
C ASN A 153 -3.08 6.09 9.08
N PRO A 154 -3.79 7.18 9.46
CA PRO A 154 -5.24 7.21 9.59
C PRO A 154 -6.01 6.69 8.36
N TYR A 155 -5.55 7.02 7.16
CA TYR A 155 -6.15 6.55 5.92
C TYR A 155 -6.02 5.02 5.76
N ARG A 156 -4.86 4.45 6.11
CA ARG A 156 -4.65 2.99 6.07
C ARG A 156 -5.56 2.28 7.07
N ILE A 157 -5.68 2.79 8.31
CA ILE A 157 -6.59 2.24 9.33
C ILE A 157 -8.01 2.21 8.77
N LYS A 158 -8.52 3.35 8.30
CA LYS A 158 -9.87 3.48 7.76
C LYS A 158 -10.15 2.51 6.62
N LYS A 159 -9.22 2.38 5.68
CA LYS A 159 -9.31 1.45 4.55
C LYS A 159 -9.28 -0.02 4.99
N SER A 160 -8.56 -0.33 6.08
CA SER A 160 -8.35 -1.70 6.56
C SER A 160 -9.46 -2.21 7.49
N ILE A 161 -10.27 -1.34 8.11
CA ILE A 161 -11.38 -1.75 8.99
C ILE A 161 -12.34 -2.74 8.30
N PRO A 162 -12.84 -2.50 7.08
CA PRO A 162 -13.75 -3.44 6.41
C PRO A 162 -13.09 -4.80 6.12
N VAL A 163 -11.80 -4.82 5.81
CA VAL A 163 -11.06 -6.07 5.55
C VAL A 163 -10.83 -6.82 6.86
N ALA A 164 -10.39 -6.13 7.91
CA ALA A 164 -10.22 -6.72 9.23
C ALA A 164 -11.52 -7.38 9.74
N GLY A 165 -12.67 -6.80 9.41
CA GLY A 165 -14.00 -7.34 9.77
C GLY A 165 -14.30 -8.72 9.18
N ARG A 166 -13.59 -9.17 8.15
CA ARG A 166 -13.76 -10.49 7.52
C ARG A 166 -13.03 -11.61 8.23
N TYR A 167 -12.11 -11.26 9.11
CA TYR A 167 -11.27 -12.20 9.83
C TYR A 167 -11.68 -12.31 11.29
N SER A 168 -11.56 -13.49 11.87
CA SER A 168 -11.48 -13.66 13.32
C SER A 168 -10.07 -13.30 13.81
N ILE A 169 -9.92 -12.97 15.10
CA ILE A 169 -8.60 -12.77 15.70
C ILE A 169 -7.76 -14.05 15.53
N HIS A 170 -8.38 -15.22 15.75
CA HIS A 170 -7.70 -16.52 15.63
C HIS A 170 -7.17 -16.75 14.22
N SER A 171 -7.99 -16.52 13.18
CA SER A 171 -7.53 -16.68 11.79
C SER A 171 -6.41 -15.71 11.40
N LEU A 172 -6.40 -14.48 11.92
CA LEU A 172 -5.30 -13.55 11.71
C LEU A 172 -4.00 -13.99 12.40
N VAL A 173 -4.10 -14.52 13.61
CA VAL A 173 -2.96 -15.09 14.31
C VAL A 173 -2.39 -16.29 13.56
N ASP A 174 -3.22 -17.16 13.03
CA ASP A 174 -2.76 -18.33 12.27
C ASP A 174 -2.15 -17.92 10.93
N LEU A 175 -2.74 -16.95 10.23
CA LEU A 175 -2.14 -16.37 9.03
C LEU A 175 -0.79 -15.73 9.31
N LEU A 176 -0.64 -15.01 10.42
CA LEU A 176 0.66 -14.45 10.83
C LEU A 176 1.69 -15.51 11.11
N LYS A 177 1.34 -16.57 11.84
CA LYS A 177 2.25 -17.71 12.07
C LYS A 177 2.71 -18.35 10.76
N ASN A 178 1.76 -18.54 9.83
CA ASN A 178 2.06 -19.08 8.51
C ASN A 178 2.98 -18.15 7.70
N ALA A 179 2.75 -16.83 7.78
CA ALA A 179 3.59 -15.84 7.12
C ALA A 179 5.01 -15.79 7.69
N TYR A 180 5.20 -15.87 9.02
CA TYR A 180 6.52 -15.96 9.65
C TYR A 180 7.22 -17.28 9.31
N SER A 181 6.49 -18.41 9.27
CA SER A 181 7.06 -19.68 8.81
C SER A 181 7.48 -19.62 7.33
N ALA A 182 6.72 -18.92 6.50
CA ALA A 182 7.09 -18.67 5.12
C ALA A 182 8.38 -17.83 5.02
N ASP A 183 8.51 -16.77 5.83
CA ASP A 183 9.72 -15.93 5.90
C ASP A 183 10.96 -16.72 6.27
N GLU A 184 10.85 -17.60 7.28
CA GLU A 184 11.93 -18.49 7.69
C GLU A 184 12.34 -19.44 6.55
N LYS A 185 11.38 -20.10 5.88
CA LYS A 185 11.65 -21.03 4.79
C LYS A 185 12.37 -20.35 3.61
N ILE A 186 11.95 -19.12 3.27
CA ILE A 186 12.59 -18.34 2.21
C ILE A 186 14.01 -17.92 2.61
N LYS A 187 14.18 -17.40 3.83
CA LYS A 187 15.49 -16.93 4.33
C LYS A 187 16.52 -18.04 4.51
N THR A 188 16.07 -19.22 4.88
CA THR A 188 16.94 -20.39 5.02
C THR A 188 17.20 -21.12 3.69
N GLY A 189 16.54 -20.71 2.60
CA GLY A 189 16.66 -21.38 1.31
C GLY A 189 16.05 -22.79 1.29
N LEU A 190 15.20 -23.13 2.27
CA LEU A 190 14.57 -24.44 2.37
C LEU A 190 13.65 -24.75 1.19
N MET A 191 13.00 -23.71 0.65
CA MET A 191 12.09 -23.82 -0.50
C MET A 191 12.19 -22.57 -1.37
N PRO A 192 11.92 -22.69 -2.70
CA PRO A 192 11.80 -21.52 -3.58
C PRO A 192 10.73 -20.55 -3.09
N ALA A 193 11.02 -19.25 -3.16
CA ALA A 193 10.19 -18.22 -2.58
C ALA A 193 8.78 -18.13 -3.22
N ASP A 194 8.70 -18.33 -4.52
CA ASP A 194 7.45 -18.39 -5.28
C ASP A 194 6.53 -19.50 -4.77
N LEU A 195 7.08 -20.71 -4.60
CA LEU A 195 6.34 -21.85 -4.07
C LEU A 195 5.86 -21.60 -2.64
N VAL A 196 6.70 -21.04 -1.78
CA VAL A 196 6.33 -20.72 -0.39
C VAL A 196 5.18 -19.72 -0.34
N LEU A 197 5.22 -18.68 -1.17
CA LEU A 197 4.15 -17.68 -1.24
C LEU A 197 2.84 -18.25 -1.81
N GLU A 198 2.92 -19.12 -2.82
CA GLU A 198 1.72 -19.80 -3.33
C GLU A 198 1.11 -20.72 -2.26
N MET A 199 1.94 -21.48 -1.53
CA MET A 199 1.47 -22.31 -0.41
C MET A 199 0.82 -21.48 0.70
N PHE A 200 1.41 -20.33 1.06
CA PHE A 200 0.84 -19.41 2.04
C PHE A 200 -0.59 -18.98 1.64
N VAL A 201 -0.79 -18.59 0.39
CA VAL A 201 -2.11 -18.17 -0.11
C VAL A 201 -3.09 -19.34 -0.21
N ALA A 202 -2.62 -20.54 -0.57
CA ALA A 202 -3.46 -21.73 -0.68
C ALA A 202 -3.98 -22.24 0.68
N THR A 203 -3.19 -22.03 1.75
CA THR A 203 -3.53 -22.48 3.11
C THR A 203 -4.30 -21.42 3.92
N GLY A 204 -4.29 -20.15 3.50
CA GLY A 204 -5.05 -19.04 4.10
C GLY A 204 -6.47 -19.01 3.55
#